data_97dc3beea876939d1efae9bd933aca71
#
_entry.id   97dc3beea876939d1efae9bd933aca71
#
_cell.length_a   1.000
_cell.length_b   1.000
_cell.length_c   1.000
_cell.angle_alpha   90.00
_cell.angle_beta   90.00
_cell.angle_gamma   90.00
#
_symmetry.space_group_name_H-M   'P 1'
#
loop_
_entity.id
_entity.type
_entity.pdbx_description
1 polymer ?
#
loop_
_entity_poly.entity_id
_entity_poly.type
_entity_poly.pdbx_seq_one_letter_code
_entity_poly.pdbx_strand_id
1 'polypeptide(L)'
;MHRDTNNHRAMTDVELHALIQTSEPNVRQVIAEAALVLDLRGRQLSVLRNTYPGWDIHYESNASGQMWWTAELRRTLTLEMATAGIMRTVRQENAIALASTLAWQSALLHSTRPPHAPPTGDTA
;
A
#
# COMPACT_ATOMS: atom_id res chain seq x y z
N MET A 1 -6.90 37.81 10.78
CA MET A 1 -6.37 37.10 11.50
C MET A 1 -5.71 35.99 10.95
N HIS A 2 -4.47 35.93 10.93
CA HIS A 2 -3.82 34.95 10.30
C HIS A 2 -3.77 33.72 11.12
N ARG A 3 -4.43 33.72 12.17
CA ARG A 3 -4.45 32.58 12.89
C ARG A 3 -5.06 31.43 12.16
N ASP A 4 -6.02 31.63 11.31
CA ASP A 4 -6.64 30.59 10.58
C ASP A 4 -5.67 29.84 9.71
N THR A 5 -4.63 30.48 9.30
CA THR A 5 -3.66 29.84 8.45
C THR A 5 -2.99 28.72 9.21
N ASN A 6 -2.82 28.86 10.49
CA ASN A 6 -2.16 27.86 11.28
C ASN A 6 -3.01 26.62 11.41
N ASN A 7 -4.30 26.71 11.24
CA ASN A 7 -5.16 25.56 11.38
C ASN A 7 -4.94 24.57 10.27
N HIS A 8 -4.32 25.00 9.18
CA HIS A 8 -4.11 24.10 8.06
C HIS A 8 -2.72 23.54 7.99
N ARG A 9 -1.85 23.89 8.88
CA ARG A 9 -0.51 23.36 8.80
C ARG A 9 -0.42 22.10 9.65
N ALA A 10 0.55 21.29 9.37
CA ALA A 10 0.73 20.07 10.10
C ALA A 10 1.06 20.36 11.55
N MET A 11 0.56 19.53 12.44
CA MET A 11 0.82 19.69 13.85
C MET A 11 2.21 19.20 14.16
N THR A 12 2.96 19.94 14.97
CA THR A 12 4.29 19.53 15.37
C THR A 12 4.18 18.50 16.49
N ASP A 13 5.27 17.81 16.78
CA ASP A 13 5.29 16.84 17.87
C ASP A 13 4.99 17.51 19.21
N VAL A 14 5.49 18.71 19.41
CA VAL A 14 5.25 19.42 20.66
C VAL A 14 3.78 19.78 20.79
N GLU A 15 3.18 20.25 19.72
CA GLU A 15 1.78 20.60 19.74
C GLU A 15 0.91 19.38 20.00
N LEU A 16 1.23 18.27 19.39
CA LEU A 16 0.46 17.06 19.57
C LEU A 16 0.58 16.57 21.01
N HIS A 17 1.78 16.61 21.56
CA HIS A 17 2.02 16.18 22.91
C HIS A 17 1.24 17.05 23.90
N ALA A 18 1.24 18.35 23.70
CA ALA A 18 0.50 19.25 24.56
C ALA A 18 -1.01 19.01 24.45
N LEU A 19 -1.48 18.75 23.24
CA LEU A 19 -2.89 18.48 23.03
C LEU A 19 -3.31 17.20 23.77
N ILE A 20 -2.50 16.16 23.69
CA ILE A 20 -2.80 14.93 24.36
C ILE A 20 -2.85 15.12 25.87
N GLN A 21 -1.95 15.92 26.42
CA GLN A 21 -1.90 16.11 27.85
C GLN A 21 -3.04 16.96 28.40
N THR A 22 -3.54 17.89 27.61
CA THR A 22 -4.54 18.83 28.11
C THR A 22 -5.94 18.56 27.57
N SER A 23 -6.11 17.60 26.66
CA SER A 23 -7.40 17.38 26.04
C SER A 23 -8.31 16.56 26.93
N GLU A 24 -9.59 16.63 26.63
CA GLU A 24 -10.55 15.81 27.29
C GLU A 24 -10.34 14.35 26.93
N PRO A 25 -10.77 13.41 27.76
CA PRO A 25 -10.52 12.00 27.49
C PRO A 25 -10.99 11.52 26.13
N ASN A 26 -12.12 12.02 25.64
CA ASN A 26 -12.61 11.56 24.35
C ASN A 26 -11.72 12.05 23.21
N VAL A 27 -11.12 13.23 23.34
CA VAL A 27 -10.22 13.74 22.31
C VAL A 27 -8.94 12.94 22.33
N ARG A 28 -8.46 12.59 23.52
CA ARG A 28 -7.24 11.78 23.60
C ARG A 28 -7.46 10.42 22.98
N GLN A 29 -8.64 9.87 23.15
CA GLN A 29 -8.96 8.57 22.57
C GLN A 29 -8.99 8.65 21.05
N VAL A 30 -9.55 9.71 20.48
CA VAL A 30 -9.59 9.88 19.04
C VAL A 30 -8.17 9.97 18.46
N ILE A 31 -7.29 10.70 19.15
CA ILE A 31 -5.92 10.85 18.69
C ILE A 31 -5.20 9.51 18.78
N ALA A 32 -5.43 8.76 19.85
CA ALA A 32 -4.80 7.45 20.02
C ALA A 32 -5.27 6.47 18.94
N GLU A 33 -6.57 6.53 18.61
CA GLU A 33 -7.12 5.66 17.58
C GLU A 33 -6.53 6.00 16.21
N ALA A 34 -6.34 7.29 15.94
CA ALA A 34 -5.75 7.70 14.68
C ALA A 34 -4.32 7.21 14.58
N ALA A 35 -3.58 7.24 15.68
CA ALA A 35 -2.20 6.75 15.69
C ALA A 35 -2.16 5.25 15.46
N LEU A 36 -3.12 4.51 16.01
CA LEU A 36 -3.20 3.08 15.80
C LEU A 36 -3.50 2.73 14.34
N VAL A 37 -4.34 3.53 13.69
CA VAL A 37 -4.67 3.30 12.29
C VAL A 37 -3.43 3.50 11.43
N LEU A 38 -2.64 4.54 11.70
CA LEU A 38 -1.42 4.79 10.95
C LEU A 38 -0.40 3.67 11.17
N ASP A 39 -0.31 3.17 12.40
CA ASP A 39 0.60 2.08 12.69
C ASP A 39 0.16 0.80 11.98
N LEU A 40 -1.13 0.56 11.91
CA LEU A 40 -1.66 -0.60 11.23
C LEU A 40 -1.35 -0.52 9.72
N ARG A 41 -1.50 0.66 9.12
CA ARG A 41 -1.16 0.83 7.71
C ARG A 41 0.30 0.51 7.45
N GLY A 42 1.17 0.96 8.33
CA GLY A 42 2.60 0.70 8.20
C GLY A 42 2.89 -0.79 8.25
N ARG A 43 2.22 -1.51 9.14
CA ARG A 43 2.39 -2.95 9.24
C ARG A 43 1.85 -3.66 8.01
N GLN A 44 0.69 -3.23 7.52
CA GLN A 44 0.12 -3.83 6.34
C GLN A 44 1.03 -3.62 5.13
N LEU A 45 1.62 -2.43 5.02
CA LEU A 45 2.53 -2.13 3.93
C LEU A 45 3.77 -3.03 4.00
N SER A 46 4.32 -3.22 5.19
CA SER A 46 5.46 -4.09 5.39
C SER A 46 5.14 -5.53 5.01
N VAL A 47 4.00 -6.03 5.44
CA VAL A 47 3.58 -7.39 5.14
C VAL A 47 3.44 -7.59 3.63
N LEU A 48 2.80 -6.62 2.96
CA LEU A 48 2.61 -6.73 1.52
C LEU A 48 3.95 -6.70 0.78
N ARG A 49 4.85 -5.82 1.19
CA ARG A 49 6.16 -5.73 0.56
C ARG A 49 6.97 -7.00 0.75
N ASN A 50 6.85 -7.62 1.90
CA ASN A 50 7.56 -8.87 2.15
C ASN A 50 6.92 -10.05 1.46
N THR A 51 5.61 -10.03 1.29
CA THR A 51 4.90 -11.15 0.66
C THR A 51 5.00 -11.09 -0.86
N TYR A 52 5.00 -9.88 -1.42
CA TYR A 52 5.02 -9.70 -2.87
C TYR A 52 6.21 -8.85 -3.31
N PRO A 53 7.42 -9.38 -3.16
CA PRO A 53 8.64 -8.59 -3.46
C PRO A 53 8.81 -8.23 -4.93
N GLY A 54 8.05 -8.86 -5.82
CA GLY A 54 8.11 -8.50 -7.24
C GLY A 54 7.35 -7.23 -7.58
N TRP A 55 6.73 -6.63 -6.58
CA TRP A 55 5.96 -5.41 -6.77
C TRP A 55 6.47 -4.31 -5.87
N ASP A 56 6.43 -3.08 -6.38
CA ASP A 56 6.82 -1.91 -5.61
C ASP A 56 5.52 -1.35 -5.06
N ILE A 57 5.31 -1.47 -3.75
CA ILE A 57 4.03 -1.19 -3.13
C ILE A 57 4.05 0.09 -2.31
N HIS A 58 3.06 0.93 -2.53
CA HIS A 58 2.96 2.23 -1.89
C HIS A 58 1.54 2.51 -1.42
N TYR A 59 1.42 3.38 -0.45
CA TYR A 59 0.15 3.93 -0.03
C TYR A 59 0.28 5.42 -0.26
N GLU A 60 -0.42 5.96 -1.25
CA GLU A 60 -0.22 7.33 -1.66
C GLU A 60 -1.52 8.02 -2.04
N SER A 61 -1.52 9.34 -2.03
CA SER A 61 -2.71 10.09 -2.41
C SER A 61 -2.61 10.51 -3.86
N ASN A 62 -3.78 10.60 -4.51
CA ASN A 62 -3.80 11.10 -5.87
C ASN A 62 -4.03 12.61 -5.86
N ALA A 63 -4.21 13.19 -7.03
CA ALA A 63 -4.36 14.64 -7.15
C ALA A 63 -5.56 15.19 -6.39
N SER A 64 -6.59 14.39 -6.20
CA SER A 64 -7.77 14.86 -5.49
C SER A 64 -7.67 14.59 -3.98
N GLY A 65 -6.57 14.05 -3.52
CA GLY A 65 -6.39 13.79 -2.09
C GLY A 65 -6.89 12.44 -1.63
N GLN A 66 -7.41 11.62 -2.54
CA GLN A 66 -7.88 10.31 -2.17
C GLN A 66 -6.69 9.36 -2.02
N MET A 67 -6.71 8.54 -0.97
CA MET A 67 -5.60 7.62 -0.72
C MET A 67 -5.83 6.29 -1.42
N TRP A 68 -4.76 5.75 -1.95
CA TRP A 68 -4.80 4.50 -2.69
C TRP A 68 -3.65 3.59 -2.29
N TRP A 69 -3.92 2.29 -2.31
CA TRP A 69 -2.89 1.28 -2.17
C TRP A 69 -2.49 0.88 -3.59
N THR A 70 -1.25 1.16 -3.95
CA THR A 70 -0.78 1.00 -5.32
C THR A 70 0.40 0.04 -5.37
N ALA A 71 0.44 -0.82 -6.37
CA ALA A 71 1.56 -1.72 -6.58
C ALA A 71 1.99 -1.61 -8.03
N GLU A 72 3.30 -1.51 -8.25
CA GLU A 72 3.85 -1.44 -9.59
C GLU A 72 4.76 -2.61 -9.82
N LEU A 73 4.59 -3.29 -10.93
CA LEU A 73 5.40 -4.46 -11.26
C LEU A 73 6.85 -4.03 -11.47
N ARG A 74 7.77 -4.70 -10.80
CA ARG A 74 9.17 -4.33 -10.89
C ARG A 74 9.84 -4.81 -12.16
N ARG A 75 9.38 -5.91 -12.72
CA ARG A 75 9.98 -6.43 -13.94
C ARG A 75 9.28 -5.86 -15.16
N THR A 76 9.94 -6.00 -16.30
CA THR A 76 9.37 -5.50 -17.55
C THR A 76 8.15 -6.34 -17.92
N LEU A 77 7.07 -5.65 -18.28
CA LEU A 77 5.85 -6.34 -18.70
C LEU A 77 6.02 -6.71 -20.19
N THR A 78 6.00 -8.00 -20.46
CA THR A 78 6.11 -8.47 -21.85
C THR A 78 4.72 -8.57 -22.46
N LEU A 79 4.68 -8.69 -23.77
CA LEU A 79 3.41 -8.85 -24.45
C LEU A 79 2.70 -10.11 -24.00
N GLU A 80 3.44 -11.16 -23.78
CA GLU A 80 2.88 -12.41 -23.33
C GLU A 80 2.25 -12.26 -21.95
N MET A 81 2.91 -11.56 -21.07
CA MET A 81 2.39 -11.30 -19.73
C MET A 81 1.12 -10.44 -19.79
N ALA A 82 1.15 -9.41 -20.62
CA ALA A 82 -0.01 -8.53 -20.75
C ALA A 82 -1.20 -9.30 -21.32
N THR A 83 -0.95 -10.18 -22.28
CA THR A 83 -2.00 -10.98 -22.88
C THR A 83 -2.60 -11.94 -21.84
N ALA A 84 -1.80 -12.38 -20.90
CA ALA A 84 -2.27 -13.27 -19.84
C ALA A 84 -3.05 -12.53 -18.75
N GLY A 85 -3.09 -11.23 -18.80
CA GLY A 85 -3.84 -10.47 -17.81
C GLY A 85 -3.01 -9.83 -16.74
N ILE A 86 -1.68 -9.86 -16.86
CA ILE A 86 -0.81 -9.25 -15.87
C ILE A 86 -0.81 -7.75 -16.06
N MET A 87 -0.94 -7.01 -14.96
CA MET A 87 -1.00 -5.57 -15.01
C MET A 87 0.31 -4.95 -14.54
N ARG A 88 0.69 -3.84 -15.14
CA ARG A 88 1.89 -3.16 -14.72
C ARG A 88 1.63 -2.42 -13.40
N THR A 89 0.45 -1.87 -13.24
CA THR A 89 0.08 -1.12 -12.04
C THR A 89 -1.26 -1.59 -11.54
N VAL A 90 -1.35 -1.82 -10.24
CA VAL A 90 -2.59 -2.22 -9.59
C VAL A 90 -2.88 -1.17 -8.54
N ARG A 91 -4.14 -0.71 -8.46
CA ARG A 91 -4.52 0.30 -7.50
C ARG A 91 -5.82 -0.13 -6.83
N GLN A 92 -5.84 -0.12 -5.51
CA GLN A 92 -7.00 -0.54 -4.74
C GLN A 92 -7.25 0.38 -3.57
N GLU A 93 -8.47 0.39 -3.08
CA GLU A 93 -8.84 1.28 -2.00
C GLU A 93 -8.35 0.83 -0.63
N ASN A 94 -8.08 -0.43 -0.45
CA ASN A 94 -7.63 -0.91 0.85
C ASN A 94 -6.61 -2.04 0.66
N ALA A 95 -5.92 -2.35 1.75
CA ALA A 95 -4.84 -3.33 1.71
C ALA A 95 -5.32 -4.73 1.39
N ILE A 96 -6.49 -5.10 1.85
CA ILE A 96 -7.02 -6.44 1.61
C ILE A 96 -7.34 -6.63 0.13
N ALA A 97 -7.94 -5.62 -0.48
CA ALA A 97 -8.24 -5.67 -1.91
C ALA A 97 -6.95 -5.74 -2.72
N LEU A 98 -5.92 -5.00 -2.31
CA LEU A 98 -4.65 -5.05 -2.99
C LEU A 98 -4.02 -6.43 -2.84
N ALA A 99 -4.05 -7.00 -1.64
CA ALA A 99 -3.50 -8.33 -1.41
C ALA A 99 -4.19 -9.38 -2.29
N SER A 100 -5.49 -9.31 -2.40
CA SER A 100 -6.25 -10.25 -3.24
C SER A 100 -5.86 -10.12 -4.71
N THR A 101 -5.72 -8.89 -5.19
CA THR A 101 -5.33 -8.68 -6.57
C THR A 101 -3.91 -9.15 -6.82
N LEU A 102 -2.99 -8.89 -5.89
CA LEU A 102 -1.60 -9.32 -6.06
C LEU A 102 -1.47 -10.82 -5.99
N ALA A 103 -2.30 -11.50 -5.19
CA ALA A 103 -2.28 -12.95 -5.15
C ALA A 103 -2.68 -13.52 -6.51
N TRP A 104 -3.69 -12.93 -7.13
CA TRP A 104 -4.14 -13.36 -8.44
C TRP A 104 -3.09 -13.05 -9.50
N GLN A 105 -2.51 -11.84 -9.45
CA GLN A 105 -1.47 -11.45 -10.39
C GLN A 105 -0.22 -12.35 -10.24
N SER A 106 0.10 -12.73 -9.01
CA SER A 106 1.25 -13.60 -8.77
C SER A 106 1.01 -14.99 -9.35
N ALA A 107 -0.22 -15.48 -9.28
CA ALA A 107 -0.56 -16.74 -9.89
C ALA A 107 -0.42 -16.67 -11.41
N LEU A 108 -0.83 -15.55 -12.02
CA LEU A 108 -0.67 -15.36 -13.44
C LEU A 108 0.80 -15.29 -13.83
N LEU A 109 1.60 -14.58 -13.04
CA LEU A 109 3.03 -14.47 -13.30
C LEU A 109 3.69 -15.83 -13.26
N HIS A 110 3.26 -16.67 -12.34
CA HIS A 110 3.82 -18.00 -12.21
C HIS A 110 3.48 -18.85 -13.42
N SER A 111 2.28 -18.73 -13.94
CA SER A 111 1.86 -19.54 -15.08
C SER A 111 2.39 -19.03 -16.40
N THR A 112 2.96 -17.81 -16.46
CA THR A 112 3.54 -17.31 -17.70
C THR A 112 5.05 -17.41 -17.69
N ARG A 113 5.60 -18.30 -16.86
CA ARG A 113 7.03 -18.48 -16.84
C ARG A 113 7.54 -18.90 -18.17
N PRO A 114 8.77 -18.55 -18.51
CA PRO A 114 9.34 -18.93 -19.78
C PRO A 114 9.36 -20.44 -19.95
N PRO A 115 9.07 -20.91 -21.09
CA PRO A 115 9.03 -22.31 -21.37
C PRO A 115 10.34 -23.04 -21.09
N HIS A 116 11.44 -22.36 -21.26
CA HIS A 116 12.70 -23.03 -21.05
C HIS A 116 12.98 -23.16 -19.56
N ALA A 117 12.14 -22.66 -18.77
CA ALA A 117 12.37 -22.73 -17.37
C ALA A 117 12.16 -24.20 -17.13
N PRO A 118 13.00 -24.82 -16.50
CA PRO A 118 13.01 -26.16 -16.30
C PRO A 118 11.81 -26.78 -15.98
N PRO A 119 11.32 -27.41 -16.65
CA PRO A 119 10.15 -27.96 -16.45
C PRO A 119 10.62 -29.16 -16.07
N THR A 120 11.59 -29.22 -15.90
CA THR A 120 12.07 -30.22 -15.40
C THR A 120 11.23 -31.28 -15.35
N GLY A 121 10.61 -31.36 -14.68
CA GLY A 121 9.89 -32.41 -14.49
C GLY A 121 9.45 -32.96 -15.66
N ASP A 122 9.06 -32.32 -16.24
CA ASP A 122 8.50 -32.70 -17.27
C ASP A 122 9.28 -33.44 -18.02
N THR A 123 10.11 -33.27 -17.92
CA THR A 123 10.87 -33.83 -18.79
C THR A 123 10.79 -35.05 -18.60
N ALA A 124 10.51 -35.24 -17.86
CA ALA A 124 10.51 -36.49 -17.54
C ALA A 124 9.86 -37.17 -18.37
#